data_340e8b28549633c688ef8e2a114793e6
#
_entry.id   340e8b28549633c688ef8e2a114793e6
#
_cell.length_a   1.000
_cell.length_b   1.000
_cell.length_c   1.000
_cell.angle_alpha   90.00
_cell.angle_beta   90.00
_cell.angle_gamma   90.00
#
_symmetry.space_group_name_H-M   'P 1'
#
loop_
_entity.id
_entity.type
_entity.pdbx_description
1 polymer ?
#
loop_
_entity_poly.entity_id
_entity_poly.type
_entity_poly.pdbx_seq_one_letter_code
_entity_poly.pdbx_strand_id
1 'polypeptide(L)'
;LFWAALHIANQDVENAGDFCLRCHTPRGWFGGRSHPADGSALESSDLSAGVACETCHRMVDPEPSGGDAAAVARDAAIRSVLSPTLPADHVGSAMLILDPEDNRRGPFSISPAPPHPKATWRTDLLGQGGDPVTEARVCGVCHNLDNPTLSWNPLTNRYEPNAEDAPAPSFAKGELFPIERTFDEWLYSAYATAEGVYAPQFAGAKPDGVVRTCQDCHMPRTTGVAATGGVQRDCVSNGCLPEHSFAGANTWAPQLLQDPRWRLNAAGDALHLNATVESARSMLRRAATLTIEFDPNVTPKQARVRVINETGHKLPTGYPEGRRIWLNVRAYDAAGRLIFESGAYDPLTGVLQQDPQIKVYEAKLGIDDGATVTESFHFIRNNTVLKDNRIPPRGYTVAAYDQPGLRPVGAVYVDGQHWDETLYALPDEAASVVAVLYYQTASKEYIDFLRTRGGADGAVLGQMWDDLKSPPEAMATAMAPARKQYFPLIVR
;
A
#
# COMPACT_ATOMS: atom_id res chain seq x y z
N LEU A 1 -11.05 5.99 10.02
CA LEU A 1 -10.53 4.62 9.88
C LEU A 1 -9.53 4.29 10.98
N PHE A 2 -8.39 4.95 11.03
CA PHE A 2 -7.29 4.65 11.96
C PHE A 2 -7.74 4.61 13.43
N TRP A 3 -8.42 5.64 13.94
CA TRP A 3 -8.83 5.71 15.33
C TRP A 3 -9.85 4.63 15.72
N ALA A 4 -10.79 4.32 14.82
CA ALA A 4 -11.74 3.23 15.05
C ALA A 4 -11.03 1.86 15.09
N ALA A 5 -10.05 1.63 14.21
CA ALA A 5 -9.26 0.40 14.21
C ALA A 5 -8.35 0.30 15.45
N LEU A 6 -7.72 1.42 15.86
CA LEU A 6 -6.91 1.49 17.08
C LEU A 6 -7.74 1.19 18.33
N HIS A 7 -8.98 1.73 18.41
CA HIS A 7 -9.89 1.43 19.50
C HIS A 7 -10.17 -0.08 19.60
N ILE A 8 -10.45 -0.73 18.47
CA ILE A 8 -10.68 -2.17 18.41
C ILE A 8 -9.42 -2.94 18.81
N ALA A 9 -8.24 -2.54 18.31
CA ALA A 9 -7.00 -3.19 18.67
C ALA A 9 -6.76 -3.21 20.19
N ASN A 10 -6.98 -2.06 20.87
CA ASN A 10 -6.87 -1.96 22.32
C ASN A 10 -7.95 -2.74 23.10
N GLN A 11 -9.11 -3.01 22.49
CA GLN A 11 -10.12 -3.89 23.09
C GLN A 11 -9.73 -5.36 22.92
N ASP A 12 -9.11 -5.71 21.82
CA ASP A 12 -8.73 -7.08 21.49
C ASP A 12 -7.49 -7.53 22.26
N VAL A 13 -6.49 -6.65 22.39
CA VAL A 13 -5.23 -6.87 23.12
C VAL A 13 -4.86 -5.57 23.83
N GLU A 14 -4.63 -5.62 25.12
CA GLU A 14 -4.27 -4.45 25.92
C GLU A 14 -3.00 -3.78 25.36
N ASN A 15 -3.01 -2.45 25.30
CA ASN A 15 -1.91 -1.62 24.79
C ASN A 15 -1.52 -1.86 23.31
N ALA A 16 -2.25 -2.64 22.52
CA ALA A 16 -1.93 -2.86 21.10
C ALA A 16 -1.87 -1.58 20.25
N GLY A 17 -2.54 -0.52 20.68
CA GLY A 17 -2.52 0.78 20.01
C GLY A 17 -1.14 1.43 19.98
N ASP A 18 -0.23 1.16 20.93
CA ASP A 18 1.16 1.65 20.89
C ASP A 18 1.85 1.27 19.58
N PHE A 19 1.66 0.02 19.13
CA PHE A 19 2.19 -0.45 17.86
C PHE A 19 1.66 0.36 16.66
N CYS A 20 0.38 0.73 16.65
CA CYS A 20 -0.22 1.56 15.62
C CYS A 20 0.37 2.99 15.62
N LEU A 21 0.46 3.58 16.82
CA LEU A 21 0.96 4.94 17.00
C LEU A 21 2.42 5.10 16.55
N ARG A 22 3.22 4.04 16.65
CA ARG A 22 4.62 4.02 16.25
C ARG A 22 4.83 4.41 14.77
N CYS A 23 3.97 3.94 13.87
CA CYS A 23 4.00 4.30 12.45
C CYS A 23 3.23 5.58 12.14
N HIS A 24 2.04 5.76 12.75
CA HIS A 24 1.11 6.80 12.35
C HIS A 24 1.36 8.16 13.01
N THR A 25 2.01 8.16 14.18
CA THR A 25 2.42 9.36 14.92
C THR A 25 3.82 9.18 15.54
N PRO A 26 4.86 8.88 14.74
CA PRO A 26 6.19 8.55 15.27
C PRO A 26 6.77 9.64 16.18
N ARG A 27 6.50 10.93 15.90
CA ARG A 27 6.90 12.03 16.78
C ARG A 27 6.31 11.90 18.19
N GLY A 28 5.02 11.62 18.29
CA GLY A 28 4.34 11.40 19.58
C GLY A 28 4.89 10.17 20.28
N TRP A 29 5.11 9.08 19.54
CA TRP A 29 5.68 7.86 20.07
C TRP A 29 7.10 8.06 20.64
N PHE A 30 8.02 8.67 19.90
CA PHE A 30 9.36 9.03 20.38
C PHE A 30 9.34 10.00 21.56
N GLY A 31 8.30 10.83 21.66
CA GLY A 31 8.05 11.75 22.76
C GLY A 31 7.45 11.08 24.01
N GLY A 32 7.26 9.76 23.99
CA GLY A 32 6.66 9.01 25.11
C GLY A 32 5.14 9.23 25.26
N ARG A 33 4.48 9.79 24.25
CA ARG A 33 3.04 10.14 24.28
C ARG A 33 2.15 9.06 23.61
N SER A 34 2.68 7.87 23.41
CA SER A 34 1.88 6.71 23.01
C SER A 34 1.21 5.98 24.18
N HIS A 35 1.43 6.43 25.41
CA HIS A 35 0.77 5.93 26.60
C HIS A 35 -0.11 7.04 27.22
N PRO A 36 -1.44 6.78 27.41
CA PRO A 36 -2.16 5.54 27.07
C PRO A 36 -2.18 5.23 25.56
N ALA A 37 -2.29 3.95 25.23
CA ALA A 37 -2.22 3.46 23.84
C ALA A 37 -3.46 3.81 22.98
N ASP A 38 -4.43 4.53 23.56
CA ASP A 38 -5.60 5.07 22.86
C ASP A 38 -5.32 6.41 22.14
N GLY A 39 -4.09 6.93 22.26
CA GLY A 39 -3.65 8.19 21.66
C GLY A 39 -4.15 9.44 22.38
N SER A 40 -4.71 9.32 23.59
CA SER A 40 -5.22 10.46 24.37
C SER A 40 -4.13 11.40 24.87
N ALA A 41 -2.88 10.91 24.99
CA ALA A 41 -1.74 11.71 25.40
C ALA A 41 -1.04 12.44 24.21
N LEU A 42 -1.47 12.20 22.96
CA LEU A 42 -0.90 12.88 21.82
C LEU A 42 -1.29 14.36 21.78
N GLU A 43 -0.30 15.20 21.44
CA GLU A 43 -0.52 16.62 21.22
C GLU A 43 -1.07 16.91 19.82
N SER A 44 -1.72 18.07 19.63
CA SER A 44 -2.18 18.53 18.31
C SER A 44 -1.05 18.57 17.28
N SER A 45 0.17 18.87 17.72
CA SER A 45 1.37 18.89 16.88
C SER A 45 1.81 17.51 16.42
N ASP A 46 1.55 16.44 17.20
CA ASP A 46 1.82 15.07 16.81
C ASP A 46 0.82 14.60 15.76
N LEU A 47 -0.45 14.94 15.98
CA LEU A 47 -1.55 14.60 15.08
C LEU A 47 -1.43 15.30 13.72
N SER A 48 -1.05 16.60 13.71
CA SER A 48 -0.88 17.38 12.49
C SER A 48 0.39 16.99 11.71
N ALA A 49 1.44 16.55 12.41
CA ALA A 49 2.68 16.13 11.77
C ALA A 49 2.57 14.78 11.10
N GLY A 50 1.80 13.84 11.68
CA GLY A 50 1.79 12.44 11.22
C GLY A 50 3.22 11.89 11.10
N VAL A 51 3.60 11.45 9.90
CA VAL A 51 4.99 11.08 9.55
C VAL A 51 5.72 12.34 9.12
N ALA A 52 6.45 12.97 10.05
CA ALA A 52 7.19 14.20 9.80
C ALA A 52 8.49 13.97 9.01
N CYS A 53 9.02 15.04 8.40
CA CYS A 53 10.29 15.00 7.66
C CYS A 53 11.42 14.32 8.43
N GLU A 54 11.49 14.57 9.73
CA GLU A 54 12.51 14.02 10.62
C GLU A 54 12.45 12.52 10.77
N THR A 55 11.27 11.94 10.65
CA THR A 55 11.11 10.48 10.73
C THR A 55 11.93 9.79 9.64
N CYS A 56 11.83 10.25 8.40
CA CYS A 56 12.62 9.69 7.29
C CYS A 56 14.06 10.25 7.29
N HIS A 57 14.23 11.56 7.44
CA HIS A 57 15.53 12.21 7.25
C HIS A 57 16.50 12.07 8.44
N ARG A 58 16.07 11.54 9.58
CA ARG A 58 16.95 11.13 10.70
C ARG A 58 17.01 9.63 10.90
N MET A 59 16.31 8.86 10.08
CA MET A 59 16.30 7.40 10.20
C MET A 59 17.70 6.84 9.99
N VAL A 60 18.11 5.96 10.88
CA VAL A 60 19.31 5.14 10.77
C VAL A 60 18.95 3.90 9.94
N ASP A 61 19.84 3.48 9.06
CA ASP A 61 19.60 2.27 8.24
C ASP A 61 19.35 1.08 9.18
N PRO A 62 18.17 0.44 9.09
CA PRO A 62 17.86 -0.73 9.93
C PRO A 62 18.78 -1.93 9.64
N GLU A 63 19.37 -1.98 8.46
CA GLU A 63 20.32 -3.01 8.03
C GLU A 63 21.55 -2.36 7.40
N PRO A 64 22.47 -1.78 8.21
CA PRO A 64 23.61 -1.04 7.68
C PRO A 64 24.48 -1.90 6.77
N SER A 65 24.35 -1.67 5.46
CA SER A 65 25.09 -2.43 4.44
C SER A 65 25.26 -1.57 3.17
N GLY A 66 26.40 -1.69 2.54
CA GLY A 66 26.70 -0.92 1.30
C GLY A 66 27.03 0.56 1.55
N GLY A 67 27.46 1.26 0.51
CA GLY A 67 27.79 2.69 0.58
C GLY A 67 29.10 3.04 1.29
N ASP A 68 29.12 4.20 1.94
CA ASP A 68 30.31 4.67 2.68
C ASP A 68 30.55 3.85 3.97
N ALA A 69 31.71 3.22 4.07
CA ALA A 69 32.08 2.36 5.20
C ALA A 69 32.01 3.09 6.57
N ALA A 70 32.31 4.38 6.61
CA ALA A 70 32.23 5.15 7.86
C ALA A 70 30.77 5.39 8.24
N ALA A 71 29.89 5.61 7.30
CA ALA A 71 28.46 5.73 7.51
C ALA A 71 27.86 4.42 8.03
N VAL A 72 28.17 3.30 7.38
CA VAL A 72 27.77 1.95 7.80
C VAL A 72 28.21 1.65 9.22
N ALA A 73 29.48 1.89 9.54
CA ALA A 73 30.04 1.66 10.88
C ALA A 73 29.34 2.51 11.97
N ARG A 74 29.03 3.77 11.64
CA ARG A 74 28.31 4.65 12.55
C ARG A 74 26.86 4.21 12.78
N ASP A 75 26.12 3.88 11.73
CA ASP A 75 24.73 3.43 11.86
C ASP A 75 24.67 2.10 12.60
N ALA A 76 25.61 1.20 12.37
CA ALA A 76 25.78 -0.03 13.15
C ALA A 76 26.05 0.24 14.63
N ALA A 77 26.90 1.23 14.95
CA ALA A 77 27.17 1.63 16.34
C ALA A 77 25.93 2.21 17.01
N ILE A 78 25.20 3.11 16.36
CA ILE A 78 23.94 3.66 16.89
C ILE A 78 22.95 2.53 17.14
N ARG A 79 22.77 1.64 16.17
CA ARG A 79 21.85 0.51 16.26
C ARG A 79 22.22 -0.43 17.42
N SER A 80 23.48 -0.75 17.62
CA SER A 80 23.94 -1.64 18.67
C SER A 80 23.61 -1.13 20.09
N VAL A 81 23.51 0.20 20.24
CA VAL A 81 23.17 0.82 21.54
C VAL A 81 21.65 0.94 21.71
N LEU A 82 20.94 1.38 20.68
CA LEU A 82 19.51 1.68 20.77
C LEU A 82 18.59 0.47 20.53
N SER A 83 19.07 -0.53 19.80
CA SER A 83 18.27 -1.72 19.47
C SER A 83 19.14 -2.99 19.38
N PRO A 84 19.80 -3.39 20.45
CA PRO A 84 20.76 -4.49 20.42
C PRO A 84 20.14 -5.87 20.17
N THR A 85 18.82 -5.98 20.38
CA THR A 85 18.09 -7.26 20.25
C THR A 85 17.41 -7.44 18.90
N LEU A 86 17.41 -6.42 18.03
CA LEU A 86 16.81 -6.54 16.70
C LEU A 86 17.68 -7.41 15.79
N PRO A 87 17.08 -8.37 15.05
CA PRO A 87 17.78 -9.11 14.02
C PRO A 87 18.41 -8.18 12.98
N ALA A 88 19.57 -8.57 12.46
CA ALA A 88 20.31 -7.75 11.50
C ALA A 88 19.58 -7.58 10.16
N ASP A 89 18.75 -8.56 9.81
CA ASP A 89 18.02 -8.68 8.55
C ASP A 89 16.54 -8.28 8.65
N HIS A 90 16.12 -7.70 9.79
CA HIS A 90 14.74 -7.30 9.98
C HIS A 90 14.48 -5.85 9.50
N VAL A 91 13.70 -5.73 8.44
CA VAL A 91 13.17 -4.45 7.95
C VAL A 91 11.65 -4.50 8.06
N GLY A 92 11.08 -3.74 9.02
CA GLY A 92 9.64 -3.72 9.20
C GLY A 92 9.19 -3.40 10.62
N SER A 93 7.90 -3.60 10.87
CA SER A 93 7.21 -3.50 12.16
C SER A 93 7.48 -2.20 12.93
N ALA A 94 7.70 -1.10 12.17
CA ALA A 94 8.04 0.22 12.69
C ALA A 94 9.26 0.22 13.63
N MET A 95 10.26 -0.60 13.36
CA MET A 95 11.51 -0.61 14.11
C MET A 95 12.36 0.60 13.75
N LEU A 96 11.84 1.77 14.08
CA LEU A 96 12.43 3.07 13.80
C LEU A 96 13.57 3.33 14.76
N ILE A 97 14.75 3.60 14.22
CA ILE A 97 15.89 4.15 14.97
C ILE A 97 16.17 5.51 14.35
N LEU A 98 16.09 6.56 15.15
CA LEU A 98 16.46 7.92 14.74
C LEU A 98 17.85 8.26 15.23
N ASP A 99 18.64 8.92 14.38
CA ASP A 99 19.96 9.45 14.79
C ASP A 99 19.79 10.36 16.01
N PRO A 100 20.47 10.08 17.12
CA PRO A 100 20.37 10.89 18.34
C PRO A 100 20.93 12.31 18.15
N GLU A 101 21.86 12.48 17.21
CA GLU A 101 22.33 13.80 16.78
C GLU A 101 21.42 14.32 15.65
N ASP A 102 21.41 15.63 15.44
CA ASP A 102 20.61 16.24 14.37
C ASP A 102 21.28 16.10 12.99
N ASN A 103 21.68 14.85 12.65
CA ASN A 103 22.17 14.52 11.32
C ASN A 103 21.00 14.17 10.40
N ARG A 104 20.99 14.83 9.26
CA ARG A 104 19.98 14.57 8.22
C ARG A 104 20.58 13.71 7.12
N ARG A 105 19.76 12.84 6.54
CA ARG A 105 20.10 11.95 5.44
C ARG A 105 19.25 12.27 4.23
N GLY A 106 19.82 12.20 3.04
CA GLY A 106 19.11 12.47 1.80
C GLY A 106 19.93 12.07 0.58
N PRO A 107 19.34 12.11 -0.63
CA PRO A 107 19.99 11.61 -1.86
C PRO A 107 21.13 12.54 -2.36
N PHE A 108 21.30 13.70 -1.77
CA PHE A 108 22.28 14.68 -2.22
C PHE A 108 23.13 15.20 -1.06
N SER A 109 24.44 15.31 -1.27
CA SER A 109 25.30 16.08 -0.39
C SER A 109 24.99 17.57 -0.56
N ILE A 110 24.74 18.26 0.55
CA ILE A 110 24.47 19.70 0.59
C ILE A 110 25.63 20.36 1.32
N SER A 111 26.37 21.24 0.62
CA SER A 111 27.44 22.03 1.23
C SER A 111 27.47 23.43 0.61
N PRO A 112 27.58 24.47 1.41
CA PRO A 112 27.18 24.61 2.83
C PRO A 112 25.67 24.63 2.97
N ALA A 113 25.18 24.22 4.12
CA ALA A 113 23.76 23.95 4.36
C ALA A 113 22.97 25.11 4.98
N PRO A 114 22.38 26.03 4.28
CA PRO A 114 21.13 26.63 4.67
C PRO A 114 20.00 25.94 3.88
N PRO A 115 18.83 25.66 4.44
CA PRO A 115 18.20 26.29 5.59
C PRO A 115 18.34 25.56 6.94
N HIS A 116 19.14 24.50 7.02
CA HIS A 116 19.35 23.74 8.26
C HIS A 116 20.77 23.95 8.81
N PRO A 117 21.09 25.12 9.39
CA PRO A 117 22.46 25.48 9.77
C PRO A 117 23.04 24.61 10.89
N LYS A 118 22.24 23.75 11.53
CA LYS A 118 22.66 22.84 12.59
C LYS A 118 22.65 21.38 12.19
N ALA A 119 22.22 21.03 10.97
CA ALA A 119 22.11 19.65 10.52
C ALA A 119 23.17 19.34 9.49
N THR A 120 23.87 18.25 9.68
CA THR A 120 24.76 17.67 8.66
C THR A 120 23.93 16.75 7.77
N TRP A 121 23.91 17.01 6.47
CA TRP A 121 23.28 16.13 5.50
C TRP A 121 24.24 15.03 5.09
N ARG A 122 23.72 13.80 5.08
CA ARG A 122 24.41 12.59 4.70
C ARG A 122 23.67 11.95 3.54
N THR A 123 24.38 11.15 2.75
CA THR A 123 23.84 10.50 1.55
C THR A 123 23.63 9.00 1.73
N ASP A 124 23.78 8.53 2.94
CA ASP A 124 23.94 7.11 3.26
C ASP A 124 22.63 6.29 3.35
N LEU A 125 21.47 6.90 3.62
CA LEU A 125 20.22 6.14 3.70
C LEU A 125 19.32 6.32 2.46
N LEU A 126 19.23 7.52 1.94
CA LEU A 126 18.31 7.85 0.85
C LEU A 126 18.97 7.85 -0.53
N GLY A 127 20.12 7.22 -0.63
CA GLY A 127 20.46 6.75 -1.89
C GLY A 127 21.51 7.37 -2.77
N GLN A 128 22.74 7.05 -2.59
CA GLN A 128 23.69 7.11 -3.71
C GLN A 128 24.47 5.80 -3.89
N GLY A 129 24.06 4.73 -3.23
CA GLY A 129 24.74 3.44 -3.37
C GLY A 129 24.41 2.69 -4.64
N GLY A 130 23.38 3.11 -5.38
CA GLY A 130 22.92 2.39 -6.58
C GLY A 130 22.23 1.04 -6.25
N ASP A 131 22.13 0.69 -4.98
CA ASP A 131 21.40 -0.49 -4.53
C ASP A 131 19.94 -0.11 -4.20
N PRO A 132 18.97 -0.57 -5.01
CA PRO A 132 17.58 -0.22 -4.81
C PRO A 132 17.02 -0.70 -3.47
N VAL A 133 17.54 -1.79 -2.92
CA VAL A 133 17.08 -2.34 -1.63
C VAL A 133 17.42 -1.38 -0.49
N THR A 134 18.67 -0.90 -0.44
CA THR A 134 19.09 0.08 0.57
C THR A 134 18.25 1.36 0.51
N GLU A 135 17.97 1.87 -0.70
CA GLU A 135 17.14 3.07 -0.87
C GLU A 135 15.70 2.86 -0.40
N ALA A 136 15.12 1.68 -0.64
CA ALA A 136 13.72 1.39 -0.33
C ALA A 136 13.48 1.03 1.15
N ARG A 137 14.50 0.65 1.91
CA ARG A 137 14.36 0.26 3.33
C ARG A 137 13.69 1.34 4.19
N VAL A 138 13.91 2.61 3.90
CA VAL A 138 13.24 3.71 4.59
C VAL A 138 11.71 3.58 4.57
N CYS A 139 11.16 3.06 3.48
CA CYS A 139 9.73 2.78 3.35
C CYS A 139 9.39 1.44 4.02
N GLY A 140 10.24 0.43 3.85
CA GLY A 140 10.07 -0.91 4.39
C GLY A 140 9.90 -0.94 5.90
N VAL A 141 10.55 -0.05 6.64
CA VAL A 141 10.43 0.05 8.10
C VAL A 141 8.98 0.16 8.56
N CYS A 142 8.11 0.85 7.81
CA CYS A 142 6.68 0.98 8.12
C CYS A 142 5.79 0.13 7.21
N HIS A 143 6.23 -0.19 5.98
CA HIS A 143 5.45 -0.93 4.98
C HIS A 143 5.83 -2.41 4.89
N ASN A 144 6.13 -3.02 6.04
CA ASN A 144 6.36 -4.46 6.22
C ASN A 144 6.04 -4.82 7.67
N LEU A 145 4.78 -5.16 7.95
CA LEU A 145 4.28 -5.28 9.32
C LEU A 145 4.04 -6.71 9.72
N ASP A 146 4.58 -7.06 10.88
CA ASP A 146 4.27 -8.25 11.65
C ASP A 146 3.42 -7.91 12.86
N ASN A 147 2.54 -8.81 13.23
CA ASN A 147 1.76 -8.71 14.45
C ASN A 147 2.61 -9.19 15.65
N PRO A 148 3.04 -8.29 16.55
CA PRO A 148 3.90 -8.66 17.66
C PRO A 148 3.18 -9.47 18.75
N THR A 149 1.86 -9.56 18.69
CA THR A 149 1.04 -10.27 19.69
C THR A 149 0.86 -11.75 19.37
N LEU A 150 1.29 -12.20 18.20
CA LEU A 150 1.10 -13.56 17.71
C LEU A 150 2.43 -14.15 17.23
N SER A 151 2.81 -15.31 17.73
CA SER A 151 4.01 -16.03 17.31
C SER A 151 3.70 -17.41 16.76
N TRP A 152 4.53 -17.86 15.81
CA TRP A 152 4.44 -19.20 15.24
C TRP A 152 4.70 -20.28 16.26
N ASN A 153 3.77 -21.21 16.41
CA ASN A 153 3.96 -22.40 17.23
C ASN A 153 4.12 -23.64 16.32
N PRO A 154 5.33 -24.22 16.21
CA PRO A 154 5.57 -25.36 15.34
C PRO A 154 4.89 -26.67 15.81
N LEU A 155 4.47 -26.75 17.08
CA LEU A 155 3.77 -27.91 17.60
C LEU A 155 2.31 -27.98 17.15
N THR A 156 1.66 -26.80 17.05
CA THR A 156 0.27 -26.69 16.61
C THR A 156 0.16 -26.30 15.15
N ASN A 157 1.28 -25.89 14.50
CA ASN A 157 1.35 -25.38 13.15
C ASN A 157 0.43 -24.16 12.94
N ARG A 158 0.45 -23.24 13.92
CA ARG A 158 -0.38 -22.02 13.93
C ARG A 158 0.35 -20.86 14.58
N TYR A 159 -0.11 -19.65 14.29
CA TYR A 159 0.24 -18.47 15.08
C TYR A 159 -0.66 -18.42 16.33
N GLU A 160 -0.04 -18.30 17.47
CA GLU A 160 -0.72 -18.30 18.78
C GLU A 160 -0.40 -17.03 19.56
N PRO A 161 -1.30 -16.57 20.45
CA PRO A 161 -1.07 -15.39 21.24
C PRO A 161 0.18 -15.50 22.13
N ASN A 162 1.00 -14.45 22.15
CA ASN A 162 2.07 -14.29 23.10
C ASN A 162 1.51 -14.04 24.51
N ALA A 163 2.33 -14.24 25.54
CA ALA A 163 1.95 -13.86 26.88
C ALA A 163 1.70 -12.34 26.94
N GLU A 164 0.70 -11.95 27.72
CA GLU A 164 0.33 -10.56 27.92
C GLU A 164 1.54 -9.77 28.47
N ASP A 165 1.71 -8.54 27.98
CA ASP A 165 2.84 -7.64 28.29
C ASP A 165 4.25 -8.23 28.06
N ALA A 166 4.36 -9.37 27.40
CA ALA A 166 5.65 -9.92 27.03
C ALA A 166 6.12 -9.38 25.67
N PRO A 167 7.43 -9.11 25.51
CA PRO A 167 7.96 -8.83 24.19
C PRO A 167 7.78 -10.04 23.28
N ALA A 168 7.63 -9.81 21.98
CA ALA A 168 7.63 -10.87 21.00
C ALA A 168 8.92 -11.72 21.16
N PRO A 169 8.81 -13.05 21.18
CA PRO A 169 9.96 -13.91 21.47
C PRO A 169 11.04 -13.87 20.38
N SER A 170 10.65 -13.53 19.17
CA SER A 170 11.52 -13.41 18.01
C SER A 170 10.91 -12.43 17.01
N PHE A 171 11.76 -11.73 16.26
CA PHE A 171 11.39 -10.93 15.09
C PHE A 171 11.96 -11.53 13.80
N ALA A 172 12.44 -12.78 13.87
CA ALA A 172 12.89 -13.48 12.68
C ALA A 172 11.73 -13.67 11.70
N LYS A 173 12.05 -13.68 10.42
CA LYS A 173 11.07 -13.76 9.34
C LYS A 173 10.18 -15.00 9.47
N GLY A 174 8.88 -14.79 9.46
CA GLY A 174 7.89 -15.86 9.60
C GLY A 174 7.54 -16.27 11.03
N GLU A 175 8.26 -15.77 12.04
CA GLU A 175 7.98 -16.06 13.45
C GLU A 175 6.76 -15.29 13.97
N LEU A 176 6.45 -14.15 13.39
CA LEU A 176 5.27 -13.35 13.72
C LEU A 176 4.24 -13.37 12.57
N PHE A 177 2.96 -13.25 12.92
CA PHE A 177 1.90 -13.25 11.92
C PHE A 177 1.98 -12.00 11.02
N PRO A 178 2.00 -12.15 9.68
CA PRO A 178 2.12 -11.02 8.77
C PRO A 178 0.80 -10.24 8.66
N ILE A 179 0.86 -8.92 8.86
CA ILE A 179 -0.28 -8.00 8.63
C ILE A 179 -0.18 -7.39 7.23
N GLU A 180 0.98 -6.84 6.89
CA GLU A 180 1.25 -6.17 5.61
C GLU A 180 2.64 -6.52 5.11
N ARG A 181 2.78 -6.80 3.82
CA ARG A 181 4.04 -7.24 3.22
C ARG A 181 4.43 -6.44 1.98
N THR A 182 4.05 -5.18 1.87
CA THR A 182 4.31 -4.36 0.68
C THR A 182 5.80 -4.30 0.33
N PHE A 183 6.68 -4.14 1.33
CA PHE A 183 8.13 -4.12 1.09
C PHE A 183 8.65 -5.48 0.63
N ASP A 184 8.26 -6.58 1.29
CA ASP A 184 8.69 -7.93 0.89
C ASP A 184 8.11 -8.31 -0.49
N GLU A 185 6.86 -7.93 -0.79
CA GLU A 185 6.26 -8.12 -2.11
C GLU A 185 7.10 -7.45 -3.22
N TRP A 186 7.60 -6.23 -2.94
CA TRP A 186 8.49 -5.52 -3.84
C TRP A 186 9.91 -6.12 -3.86
N LEU A 187 10.46 -6.50 -2.70
CA LEU A 187 11.82 -7.04 -2.56
C LEU A 187 12.05 -8.27 -3.44
N TYR A 188 11.03 -9.11 -3.59
CA TYR A 188 11.08 -10.31 -4.41
C TYR A 188 10.50 -10.11 -5.83
N SER A 189 10.39 -8.87 -6.29
CA SER A 189 9.97 -8.52 -7.64
C SER A 189 11.15 -8.16 -8.55
N ALA A 190 10.90 -8.07 -9.85
CA ALA A 190 11.89 -7.57 -10.81
C ALA A 190 12.25 -6.09 -10.57
N TYR A 191 11.43 -5.34 -9.86
CA TYR A 191 11.70 -3.93 -9.56
C TYR A 191 12.86 -3.76 -8.57
N ALA A 192 13.04 -4.67 -7.62
CA ALA A 192 14.11 -4.61 -6.61
C ALA A 192 15.49 -5.04 -7.13
N THR A 193 15.64 -5.28 -8.44
CA THR A 193 16.91 -5.64 -9.04
C THR A 193 17.70 -4.42 -9.52
N ALA A 194 19.00 -4.59 -9.75
CA ALA A 194 19.85 -3.53 -10.29
C ALA A 194 19.40 -3.05 -11.68
N GLU A 195 18.83 -3.94 -12.49
CA GLU A 195 18.27 -3.64 -13.81
C GLU A 195 16.96 -2.87 -13.70
N GLY A 196 16.11 -3.21 -12.71
CA GLY A 196 14.77 -2.66 -12.54
C GLY A 196 13.82 -3.04 -13.66
N VAL A 197 12.74 -2.28 -13.79
CA VAL A 197 11.70 -2.50 -14.81
C VAL A 197 11.50 -1.24 -15.63
N TYR A 198 11.46 -1.39 -16.96
CA TYR A 198 11.04 -0.30 -17.84
C TYR A 198 9.54 -0.03 -17.63
N ALA A 199 9.23 1.06 -16.96
CA ALA A 199 7.88 1.47 -16.59
C ALA A 199 7.77 3.02 -16.65
N PRO A 200 7.86 3.60 -17.88
CA PRO A 200 7.94 5.05 -18.07
C PRO A 200 6.72 5.80 -17.51
N GLN A 201 5.58 5.11 -17.38
CA GLN A 201 4.37 5.68 -16.76
C GLN A 201 4.56 6.05 -15.28
N PHE A 202 5.57 5.49 -14.60
CA PHE A 202 5.90 5.79 -13.19
C PHE A 202 7.19 6.59 -13.03
N ALA A 203 8.07 6.59 -14.04
CA ALA A 203 9.45 7.08 -13.93
C ALA A 203 9.55 8.62 -13.76
N GLY A 204 8.47 9.37 -13.90
CA GLY A 204 8.51 10.83 -13.87
C GLY A 204 9.41 11.40 -14.97
N ALA A 205 10.34 12.28 -14.60
CA ALA A 205 11.29 12.89 -15.55
C ALA A 205 12.56 12.05 -15.81
N LYS A 206 12.65 10.80 -15.33
CA LYS A 206 13.82 9.92 -15.61
C LYS A 206 13.88 9.57 -17.10
N PRO A 207 15.01 9.86 -17.77
CA PRO A 207 15.11 9.67 -19.22
C PRO A 207 15.20 8.21 -19.66
N ASP A 208 15.65 7.30 -18.77
CA ASP A 208 15.73 5.87 -19.01
C ASP A 208 14.38 5.14 -18.89
N GLY A 209 13.38 5.78 -18.27
CA GLY A 209 12.08 5.19 -18.01
C GLY A 209 12.11 3.97 -17.07
N VAL A 210 13.22 3.73 -16.39
CA VAL A 210 13.40 2.55 -15.53
C VAL A 210 13.09 2.87 -14.09
N VAL A 211 12.31 2.01 -13.46
CA VAL A 211 11.85 2.11 -12.08
C VAL A 211 12.45 0.97 -11.27
N ARG A 212 12.97 1.28 -10.09
CA ARG A 212 13.60 0.31 -9.19
C ARG A 212 13.06 0.38 -7.78
N THR A 213 12.89 1.57 -7.24
CA THR A 213 12.62 1.81 -5.82
C THR A 213 11.17 2.24 -5.57
N CYS A 214 10.73 2.17 -4.31
CA CYS A 214 9.46 2.73 -3.87
C CYS A 214 9.36 4.21 -4.24
N GLN A 215 10.47 4.95 -4.06
CA GLN A 215 10.55 6.38 -4.35
C GLN A 215 10.37 6.70 -5.83
N ASP A 216 10.81 5.83 -6.74
CA ASP A 216 10.66 6.08 -8.18
C ASP A 216 9.19 6.18 -8.60
N CYS A 217 8.29 5.40 -7.95
CA CYS A 217 6.85 5.43 -8.20
C CYS A 217 6.11 6.44 -7.33
N HIS A 218 6.39 6.45 -6.01
CA HIS A 218 5.62 7.19 -5.00
C HIS A 218 6.17 8.60 -4.74
N MET A 219 7.38 8.88 -5.20
CA MET A 219 8.04 10.18 -5.17
C MET A 219 8.60 10.47 -6.57
N PRO A 220 7.74 10.72 -7.57
CA PRO A 220 8.16 10.79 -8.97
C PRO A 220 9.27 11.82 -9.16
N ARG A 221 10.20 11.49 -10.05
CA ARG A 221 11.38 12.33 -10.30
C ARG A 221 10.99 13.57 -11.10
N THR A 222 11.45 14.73 -10.63
CA THR A 222 11.16 16.04 -11.23
C THR A 222 12.42 16.90 -11.33
N THR A 223 12.34 17.98 -12.06
CA THR A 223 13.38 19.01 -12.15
C THR A 223 13.05 20.16 -11.21
N GLY A 224 14.04 20.80 -10.61
CA GLY A 224 13.78 21.94 -9.75
C GLY A 224 14.91 22.22 -8.77
N VAL A 225 14.60 23.00 -7.75
CA VAL A 225 15.48 23.38 -6.66
C VAL A 225 14.94 22.83 -5.35
N ALA A 226 15.74 22.03 -4.63
CA ALA A 226 15.31 21.37 -3.40
C ALA A 226 15.00 22.34 -2.25
N ALA A 227 15.69 23.48 -2.21
CA ALA A 227 15.52 24.52 -1.18
C ALA A 227 15.92 25.88 -1.74
N THR A 228 15.44 26.95 -1.11
CA THR A 228 15.80 28.33 -1.48
C THR A 228 17.33 28.52 -1.48
N GLY A 229 17.88 28.99 -2.59
CA GLY A 229 19.33 29.16 -2.77
C GLY A 229 20.08 27.87 -3.11
N GLY A 230 19.38 26.74 -3.28
CA GLY A 230 19.96 25.47 -3.68
C GLY A 230 20.32 25.41 -5.18
N VAL A 231 20.96 24.31 -5.58
CA VAL A 231 21.34 24.06 -6.98
C VAL A 231 20.12 23.58 -7.78
N GLN A 232 19.94 24.12 -8.99
CA GLN A 232 18.98 23.59 -9.95
C GLN A 232 19.39 22.15 -10.33
N ARG A 233 18.46 21.22 -10.20
CA ARG A 233 18.66 19.81 -10.53
C ARG A 233 17.78 19.39 -11.70
N ASP A 234 18.28 18.48 -12.48
CA ASP A 234 17.57 17.83 -13.58
C ASP A 234 17.98 16.36 -13.69
N CYS A 235 17.18 15.56 -14.37
CA CYS A 235 17.39 14.12 -14.47
C CYS A 235 18.51 13.70 -15.44
N VAL A 236 19.08 14.64 -16.19
CA VAL A 236 20.08 14.35 -17.22
C VAL A 236 21.49 14.65 -16.71
N SER A 237 21.69 15.80 -16.05
CA SER A 237 23.04 16.31 -15.79
C SER A 237 23.49 16.15 -14.33
N ASN A 238 22.58 16.29 -13.34
CA ASN A 238 23.01 16.34 -11.93
C ASN A 238 22.03 15.67 -10.96
N GLY A 239 21.13 14.81 -11.48
CA GLY A 239 20.15 14.04 -10.71
C GLY A 239 18.90 14.82 -10.39
N CYS A 240 17.75 14.22 -10.68
CA CYS A 240 16.44 14.83 -10.42
C CYS A 240 16.02 14.75 -8.95
N LEU A 241 15.10 15.64 -8.57
CA LEU A 241 14.51 15.67 -7.24
C LEU A 241 13.40 14.62 -7.12
N PRO A 242 13.31 13.90 -6.00
CA PRO A 242 12.11 13.16 -5.65
C PRO A 242 11.03 14.12 -5.14
N GLU A 243 9.89 14.14 -5.79
CA GLU A 243 8.72 14.90 -5.32
C GLU A 243 8.07 14.16 -4.15
N HIS A 244 7.82 14.87 -3.04
CA HIS A 244 7.26 14.30 -1.83
C HIS A 244 5.72 14.17 -1.93
N SER A 245 5.23 13.60 -3.02
CA SER A 245 3.80 13.38 -3.24
C SER A 245 3.26 12.18 -2.46
N PHE A 246 4.07 11.14 -2.26
CA PHE A 246 3.70 9.89 -1.58
C PHE A 246 2.36 9.31 -2.05
N ALA A 247 2.05 9.50 -3.33
CA ALA A 247 0.78 9.09 -3.91
C ALA A 247 0.63 7.57 -3.86
N GLY A 248 -0.41 7.11 -3.19
CA GLY A 248 -0.86 5.73 -3.18
C GLY A 248 -2.19 5.57 -3.91
N ALA A 249 -3.04 4.67 -3.42
CA ALA A 249 -4.36 4.38 -4.00
C ALA A 249 -5.53 5.01 -3.22
N ASN A 250 -5.26 5.58 -2.04
CA ASN A 250 -6.31 6.04 -1.14
C ASN A 250 -6.86 7.41 -1.55
N THR A 251 -8.00 7.40 -2.24
CA THR A 251 -8.71 8.62 -2.64
C THR A 251 -9.71 9.09 -1.60
N TRP A 252 -10.09 8.23 -0.65
CA TRP A 252 -11.16 8.51 0.29
C TRP A 252 -10.67 9.19 1.58
N ALA A 253 -9.56 8.72 2.19
CA ALA A 253 -9.06 9.30 3.43
C ALA A 253 -8.73 10.81 3.31
N PRO A 254 -8.12 11.32 2.24
CA PRO A 254 -7.91 12.76 2.09
C PRO A 254 -9.22 13.57 2.02
N GLN A 255 -10.32 12.97 1.54
CA GLN A 255 -11.64 13.59 1.55
C GLN A 255 -12.22 13.61 2.96
N LEU A 256 -12.07 12.52 3.73
CA LEU A 256 -12.50 12.45 5.13
C LEU A 256 -11.77 13.48 6.01
N LEU A 257 -10.49 13.76 5.75
CA LEU A 257 -9.72 14.77 6.48
C LEU A 257 -10.28 16.19 6.31
N GLN A 258 -11.05 16.44 5.27
CA GLN A 258 -11.73 17.74 5.04
C GLN A 258 -13.06 17.84 5.79
N ASP A 259 -13.57 16.75 6.38
CA ASP A 259 -14.83 16.76 7.11
C ASP A 259 -14.66 17.46 8.47
N PRO A 260 -15.55 18.41 8.83
CA PRO A 260 -15.44 19.15 10.10
C PRO A 260 -15.63 18.28 11.35
N ARG A 261 -16.19 17.08 11.21
CA ARG A 261 -16.31 16.10 12.30
C ARG A 261 -14.98 15.43 12.64
N TRP A 262 -13.98 15.57 11.77
CA TRP A 262 -12.67 15.00 12.00
C TRP A 262 -11.89 15.76 13.09
N ARG A 263 -11.13 15.04 13.92
CA ARG A 263 -10.39 15.61 15.06
C ARG A 263 -9.45 16.77 14.69
N LEU A 264 -8.93 16.79 13.48
CA LEU A 264 -7.94 17.78 13.05
C LEU A 264 -8.51 18.88 12.17
N ASN A 265 -9.70 18.74 11.63
CA ASN A 265 -10.31 19.68 10.70
C ASN A 265 -9.31 20.35 9.73
N ALA A 266 -8.82 19.60 8.76
CA ALA A 266 -7.87 20.07 7.76
C ALA A 266 -8.55 20.89 6.63
N ALA A 267 -9.69 21.52 6.86
CA ALA A 267 -10.42 22.28 5.85
C ALA A 267 -9.57 23.41 5.22
N GLY A 268 -8.58 23.96 5.97
CA GLY A 268 -7.62 24.93 5.43
C GLY A 268 -6.66 24.34 4.39
N ASP A 269 -6.49 23.02 4.36
CA ASP A 269 -5.58 22.31 3.46
C ASP A 269 -6.31 21.63 2.27
N ALA A 270 -7.57 22.01 2.03
CA ALA A 270 -8.42 21.39 1.01
C ALA A 270 -7.76 21.34 -0.38
N LEU A 271 -6.99 22.36 -0.75
CA LEU A 271 -6.27 22.39 -2.03
C LEU A 271 -5.23 21.25 -2.13
N HIS A 272 -4.45 21.05 -1.09
CA HIS A 272 -3.43 19.99 -1.04
C HIS A 272 -4.06 18.60 -0.94
N LEU A 273 -5.11 18.46 -0.15
CA LEU A 273 -5.85 17.19 -0.02
C LEU A 273 -6.52 16.78 -1.33
N ASN A 274 -7.10 17.73 -2.07
CA ASN A 274 -7.65 17.47 -3.40
C ASN A 274 -6.57 17.10 -4.42
N ALA A 275 -5.40 17.76 -4.37
CA ALA A 275 -4.26 17.37 -5.20
C ALA A 275 -3.79 15.93 -4.88
N THR A 276 -3.80 15.53 -3.61
CA THR A 276 -3.51 14.15 -3.19
C THR A 276 -4.51 13.15 -3.76
N VAL A 277 -5.81 13.48 -3.77
CA VAL A 277 -6.86 12.65 -4.39
C VAL A 277 -6.59 12.45 -5.88
N GLU A 278 -6.27 13.51 -6.62
CA GLU A 278 -5.97 13.41 -8.05
C GLU A 278 -4.67 12.65 -8.34
N SER A 279 -3.67 12.80 -7.49
CA SER A 279 -2.43 12.02 -7.57
C SER A 279 -2.70 10.52 -7.35
N ALA A 280 -3.54 10.17 -6.37
CA ALA A 280 -3.96 8.80 -6.13
C ALA A 280 -4.77 8.21 -7.30
N ARG A 281 -5.70 8.96 -7.88
CA ARG A 281 -6.41 8.57 -9.10
C ARG A 281 -5.47 8.35 -10.28
N SER A 282 -4.49 9.23 -10.44
CA SER A 282 -3.46 9.09 -11.47
C SER A 282 -2.61 7.84 -11.25
N MET A 283 -2.26 7.51 -10.00
CA MET A 283 -1.55 6.28 -9.65
C MET A 283 -2.38 5.04 -10.00
N LEU A 284 -3.66 5.00 -9.61
CA LEU A 284 -4.57 3.90 -9.89
C LEU A 284 -4.70 3.62 -11.39
N ARG A 285 -4.84 4.67 -12.23
CA ARG A 285 -4.95 4.53 -13.69
C ARG A 285 -3.70 3.95 -14.37
N ARG A 286 -2.55 3.98 -13.70
CA ARG A 286 -1.28 3.44 -14.20
C ARG A 286 -0.94 2.07 -13.62
N ALA A 287 -1.65 1.65 -12.57
CA ALA A 287 -1.33 0.47 -11.77
C ALA A 287 -1.71 -0.86 -12.46
N ALA A 288 -2.61 -0.83 -13.42
CA ALA A 288 -3.05 -2.02 -14.13
C ALA A 288 -3.35 -1.78 -15.61
N THR A 289 -3.09 -2.81 -16.41
CA THR A 289 -3.57 -2.91 -17.80
C THR A 289 -4.71 -3.92 -17.86
N LEU A 290 -5.79 -3.58 -18.57
CA LEU A 290 -6.97 -4.42 -18.74
C LEU A 290 -7.17 -4.75 -20.22
N THR A 291 -7.36 -6.02 -20.54
CA THR A 291 -7.67 -6.47 -21.91
C THR A 291 -8.84 -7.43 -21.92
N ILE A 292 -9.57 -7.49 -23.05
CA ILE A 292 -10.68 -8.44 -23.29
C ILE A 292 -10.47 -9.14 -24.62
N GLU A 293 -10.60 -10.47 -24.60
CA GLU A 293 -10.77 -11.29 -25.80
C GLU A 293 -12.23 -11.77 -25.85
N PHE A 294 -12.94 -11.39 -26.90
CA PHE A 294 -14.32 -11.80 -27.13
C PHE A 294 -14.59 -11.89 -28.62
N ASP A 295 -15.11 -13.03 -29.08
CA ASP A 295 -15.58 -13.23 -30.43
C ASP A 295 -17.12 -13.40 -30.42
N PRO A 296 -17.88 -12.45 -30.98
CA PRO A 296 -19.34 -12.52 -31.04
C PRO A 296 -19.87 -13.61 -31.98
N ASN A 297 -19.01 -14.26 -32.79
CA ASN A 297 -19.40 -15.29 -33.77
C ASN A 297 -19.21 -16.72 -33.26
N VAL A 298 -18.63 -16.91 -32.06
CA VAL A 298 -18.40 -18.22 -31.44
C VAL A 298 -19.48 -18.52 -30.41
N THR A 299 -19.93 -19.76 -30.33
CA THR A 299 -20.91 -20.25 -29.34
C THR A 299 -20.37 -21.52 -28.68
N PRO A 300 -20.45 -21.67 -27.33
CA PRO A 300 -21.03 -20.72 -26.37
C PRO A 300 -20.18 -19.48 -26.26
N LYS A 301 -20.83 -18.31 -26.04
CA LYS A 301 -20.14 -17.05 -25.94
C LYS A 301 -19.41 -16.91 -24.59
N GLN A 302 -18.16 -16.51 -24.68
CA GLN A 302 -17.29 -16.28 -23.54
C GLN A 302 -16.43 -15.03 -23.75
N ALA A 303 -16.19 -14.29 -22.67
CA ALA A 303 -15.20 -13.21 -22.66
C ALA A 303 -14.07 -13.60 -21.72
N ARG A 304 -12.82 -13.52 -22.23
CA ARG A 304 -11.61 -13.63 -21.40
C ARG A 304 -11.14 -12.25 -21.04
N VAL A 305 -11.17 -11.93 -19.76
CA VAL A 305 -10.70 -10.66 -19.23
C VAL A 305 -9.36 -10.89 -18.53
N ARG A 306 -8.32 -10.17 -18.96
CA ARG A 306 -6.99 -10.24 -18.35
C ARG A 306 -6.67 -8.92 -17.66
N VAL A 307 -6.25 -9.00 -16.40
CA VAL A 307 -5.73 -7.90 -15.59
C VAL A 307 -4.22 -8.12 -15.42
N ILE A 308 -3.41 -7.16 -15.86
CA ILE A 308 -1.95 -7.19 -15.72
C ILE A 308 -1.58 -6.23 -14.59
N ASN A 309 -0.79 -6.69 -13.63
CA ASN A 309 -0.22 -5.86 -12.58
C ASN A 309 1.02 -5.13 -13.12
N GLU A 310 0.96 -3.81 -13.16
CA GLU A 310 2.05 -2.94 -13.61
C GLU A 310 2.86 -2.36 -12.42
N THR A 311 2.54 -2.78 -11.17
CA THR A 311 3.19 -2.28 -9.96
C THR A 311 4.32 -3.20 -9.47
N GLY A 312 5.16 -2.70 -8.56
CA GLY A 312 6.27 -3.46 -7.98
C GLY A 312 5.88 -4.38 -6.82
N HIS A 313 4.62 -4.47 -6.46
CA HIS A 313 4.09 -5.25 -5.34
C HIS A 313 2.78 -5.93 -5.77
N LYS A 314 2.15 -6.71 -4.90
CA LYS A 314 0.83 -7.28 -5.21
C LYS A 314 -0.19 -6.17 -5.52
N LEU A 315 -1.20 -6.52 -6.29
CA LEU A 315 -2.29 -5.61 -6.66
C LEU A 315 -3.64 -6.17 -6.21
N PRO A 316 -4.32 -5.52 -5.22
CA PRO A 316 -3.86 -4.40 -4.38
C PRO A 316 -2.80 -4.82 -3.35
N THR A 317 -2.17 -3.84 -2.67
CA THR A 317 -1.23 -4.07 -1.56
C THR A 317 -1.57 -3.18 -0.36
N GLY A 318 -0.77 -3.27 0.71
CA GLY A 318 -0.93 -2.54 1.95
C GLY A 318 -1.91 -3.20 2.91
N TYR A 319 -2.39 -2.44 3.90
CA TYR A 319 -3.35 -2.91 4.90
C TYR A 319 -4.55 -3.61 4.24
N PRO A 320 -4.81 -4.90 4.55
CA PRO A 320 -5.72 -5.72 3.75
C PRO A 320 -7.20 -5.48 4.03
N GLU A 321 -7.55 -5.05 5.25
CA GLU A 321 -8.94 -5.05 5.71
C GLU A 321 -9.81 -4.05 4.92
N GLY A 322 -10.82 -4.58 4.25
CA GLY A 322 -11.79 -3.81 3.47
C GLY A 322 -11.28 -3.26 2.14
N ARG A 323 -9.99 -3.39 1.82
CA ARG A 323 -9.41 -2.96 0.55
C ARG A 323 -9.64 -4.02 -0.52
N ARG A 324 -10.19 -3.61 -1.66
CA ARG A 324 -10.47 -4.54 -2.77
C ARG A 324 -10.32 -3.90 -4.14
N ILE A 325 -10.03 -4.76 -5.12
CA ILE A 325 -10.13 -4.47 -6.55
C ILE A 325 -11.07 -5.51 -7.15
N TRP A 326 -11.93 -5.14 -8.11
CA TRP A 326 -12.80 -6.10 -8.74
C TRP A 326 -13.08 -5.76 -10.21
N LEU A 327 -13.51 -6.76 -10.95
CA LEU A 327 -13.99 -6.62 -12.32
C LEU A 327 -15.51 -6.39 -12.32
N ASN A 328 -15.96 -5.30 -12.96
CA ASN A 328 -17.34 -5.16 -13.41
C ASN A 328 -17.37 -5.46 -14.91
N VAL A 329 -18.05 -6.54 -15.29
CA VAL A 329 -18.14 -7.00 -16.67
C VAL A 329 -19.58 -6.94 -17.14
N ARG A 330 -19.83 -6.22 -18.23
CA ARG A 330 -21.14 -6.00 -18.80
C ARG A 330 -21.16 -6.47 -20.25
N ALA A 331 -22.19 -7.25 -20.64
CA ALA A 331 -22.41 -7.61 -22.02
C ALA A 331 -23.70 -6.99 -22.56
N TYR A 332 -23.66 -6.59 -23.83
CA TYR A 332 -24.76 -5.93 -24.53
C TYR A 332 -25.11 -6.70 -25.78
N ASP A 333 -26.40 -6.73 -26.13
CA ASP A 333 -26.89 -7.28 -27.40
C ASP A 333 -26.60 -6.33 -28.59
N ALA A 334 -26.99 -6.75 -29.79
CA ALA A 334 -26.80 -5.94 -31.02
C ALA A 334 -27.58 -4.62 -31.02
N ALA A 335 -28.62 -4.50 -30.20
CA ALA A 335 -29.39 -3.27 -30.02
C ALA A 335 -28.79 -2.36 -28.92
N GLY A 336 -27.71 -2.77 -28.28
CA GLY A 336 -27.05 -2.02 -27.19
C GLY A 336 -27.77 -2.15 -25.85
N ARG A 337 -28.66 -3.13 -25.67
CA ARG A 337 -29.32 -3.37 -24.38
C ARG A 337 -28.39 -4.21 -23.49
N LEU A 338 -28.29 -3.84 -22.22
CA LEU A 338 -27.57 -4.63 -21.20
C LEU A 338 -28.29 -5.96 -20.98
N ILE A 339 -27.59 -7.08 -21.17
CA ILE A 339 -28.13 -8.43 -21.03
C ILE A 339 -27.37 -9.29 -20.01
N PHE A 340 -26.21 -8.82 -19.54
CA PHE A 340 -25.41 -9.48 -18.54
C PHE A 340 -24.58 -8.46 -17.76
N GLU A 341 -24.49 -8.62 -16.45
CA GLU A 341 -23.59 -7.87 -15.60
C GLU A 341 -23.09 -8.77 -14.46
N SER A 342 -21.76 -8.77 -14.24
CA SER A 342 -21.10 -9.35 -13.07
C SER A 342 -20.32 -8.27 -12.34
N GLY A 343 -20.30 -8.32 -11.00
CA GLY A 343 -19.63 -7.33 -10.18
C GLY A 343 -20.31 -5.95 -10.17
N ALA A 344 -21.64 -5.92 -10.20
CA ALA A 344 -22.42 -4.71 -10.09
C ALA A 344 -22.22 -4.05 -8.71
N TYR A 345 -22.06 -2.73 -8.68
CA TYR A 345 -21.94 -1.94 -7.46
C TYR A 345 -23.08 -0.93 -7.36
N ASP A 346 -23.75 -0.92 -6.22
CA ASP A 346 -24.78 0.06 -5.95
C ASP A 346 -24.20 1.29 -5.22
N PRO A 347 -24.08 2.45 -5.88
CA PRO A 347 -23.51 3.65 -5.28
C PRO A 347 -24.36 4.26 -4.15
N LEU A 348 -25.66 3.93 -4.07
CA LEU A 348 -26.54 4.45 -3.02
C LEU A 348 -26.33 3.70 -1.71
N THR A 349 -26.22 2.38 -1.77
CA THR A 349 -26.04 1.53 -0.59
C THR A 349 -24.57 1.23 -0.28
N GLY A 350 -23.67 1.38 -1.26
CA GLY A 350 -22.25 1.00 -1.16
C GLY A 350 -22.01 -0.50 -1.26
N VAL A 351 -23.00 -1.27 -1.71
CA VAL A 351 -22.93 -2.74 -1.79
C VAL A 351 -22.34 -3.18 -3.13
N LEU A 352 -21.32 -4.02 -3.05
CA LEU A 352 -20.85 -4.81 -4.20
C LEU A 352 -21.70 -6.09 -4.25
N GLN A 353 -22.50 -6.21 -5.31
CA GLN A 353 -23.41 -7.36 -5.46
C GLN A 353 -22.62 -8.64 -5.71
N GLN A 354 -22.98 -9.69 -4.98
CA GLN A 354 -22.42 -11.01 -5.16
C GLN A 354 -23.16 -11.74 -6.28
N ASP A 355 -22.42 -12.29 -7.23
CA ASP A 355 -22.94 -13.12 -8.31
C ASP A 355 -21.99 -14.31 -8.56
N PRO A 356 -22.41 -15.36 -9.30
CA PRO A 356 -21.60 -16.56 -9.49
C PRO A 356 -20.29 -16.36 -10.24
N GLN A 357 -20.12 -15.24 -10.97
CA GLN A 357 -18.95 -14.97 -11.79
C GLN A 357 -18.13 -13.78 -11.31
N ILE A 358 -18.50 -13.17 -10.15
CA ILE A 358 -17.77 -12.02 -9.63
C ILE A 358 -16.30 -12.35 -9.35
N LYS A 359 -15.41 -11.49 -9.82
CA LYS A 359 -13.98 -11.59 -9.53
C LYS A 359 -13.52 -10.41 -8.68
N VAL A 360 -13.10 -10.71 -7.44
CA VAL A 360 -12.58 -9.75 -6.48
C VAL A 360 -11.16 -10.14 -6.09
N TYR A 361 -10.22 -9.21 -6.23
CA TYR A 361 -8.83 -9.33 -5.79
C TYR A 361 -8.69 -8.65 -4.43
N GLU A 362 -8.39 -9.45 -3.41
CA GLU A 362 -8.30 -9.00 -2.01
C GLU A 362 -7.52 -10.01 -1.18
N ALA A 363 -7.09 -9.62 0.01
CA ALA A 363 -6.71 -10.54 1.07
C ALA A 363 -7.83 -10.56 2.12
N LYS A 364 -8.14 -11.76 2.62
CA LYS A 364 -9.06 -11.98 3.74
C LYS A 364 -8.34 -12.76 4.82
N LEU A 365 -8.39 -12.20 6.01
CA LEU A 365 -7.79 -12.78 7.20
C LEU A 365 -8.85 -13.41 8.08
N GLY A 366 -8.41 -14.20 9.03
CA GLY A 366 -9.30 -14.89 9.95
C GLY A 366 -8.62 -15.33 11.24
N ILE A 367 -9.45 -15.85 12.12
CA ILE A 367 -9.05 -16.45 13.39
C ILE A 367 -9.23 -17.95 13.27
N ASP A 368 -8.14 -18.69 13.48
CA ASP A 368 -8.10 -20.14 13.66
C ASP A 368 -7.89 -20.42 15.15
N ASP A 369 -8.92 -20.90 15.85
CA ASP A 369 -8.87 -21.28 17.26
C ASP A 369 -8.53 -22.77 17.48
N GLY A 370 -8.26 -23.49 16.38
CA GLY A 370 -7.96 -24.92 16.36
C GLY A 370 -9.16 -25.84 16.25
N ALA A 371 -10.36 -25.31 16.42
CA ALA A 371 -11.61 -26.02 16.21
C ALA A 371 -12.38 -25.47 15.02
N THR A 372 -12.31 -24.16 14.82
CA THR A 372 -13.00 -23.44 13.75
C THR A 372 -12.07 -22.37 13.14
N VAL A 373 -12.32 -22.06 11.87
CA VAL A 373 -11.67 -20.96 11.15
C VAL A 373 -12.75 -19.97 10.70
N THR A 374 -12.63 -18.72 11.14
CA THR A 374 -13.67 -17.70 10.90
C THR A 374 -13.03 -16.45 10.30
N GLU A 375 -13.63 -15.92 9.20
CA GLU A 375 -13.26 -14.63 8.65
C GLU A 375 -13.48 -13.52 9.69
N SER A 376 -12.51 -12.61 9.83
CA SER A 376 -12.54 -11.62 10.89
C SER A 376 -11.84 -10.32 10.45
N PHE A 377 -12.38 -9.18 10.90
CA PHE A 377 -11.75 -7.87 10.81
C PHE A 377 -11.01 -7.45 12.09
N HIS A 378 -10.89 -8.35 13.08
CA HIS A 378 -10.10 -8.14 14.29
C HIS A 378 -8.61 -8.33 13.98
N PHE A 379 -8.02 -7.40 13.22
CA PHE A 379 -6.71 -7.56 12.57
C PHE A 379 -5.58 -7.93 13.55
N ILE A 380 -5.63 -7.47 14.82
CA ILE A 380 -4.61 -7.81 15.82
C ILE A 380 -4.77 -9.24 16.37
N ARG A 381 -5.93 -9.87 16.17
CA ARG A 381 -6.21 -11.26 16.56
C ARG A 381 -6.16 -12.24 15.40
N ASN A 382 -6.20 -11.74 14.17
CA ASN A 382 -6.11 -12.58 12.98
C ASN A 382 -4.78 -13.33 12.96
N ASN A 383 -4.85 -14.65 12.81
CA ASN A 383 -3.72 -15.56 12.84
C ASN A 383 -3.65 -16.51 11.64
N THR A 384 -4.54 -16.32 10.68
CA THR A 384 -4.57 -17.14 9.46
C THR A 384 -4.99 -16.31 8.25
N VAL A 385 -4.54 -16.72 7.06
CA VAL A 385 -4.94 -16.12 5.78
C VAL A 385 -5.93 -17.04 5.10
N LEU A 386 -7.16 -16.58 4.90
CA LEU A 386 -8.25 -17.34 4.27
C LEU A 386 -8.24 -17.22 2.75
N LYS A 387 -7.87 -16.05 2.25
CA LYS A 387 -7.78 -15.72 0.84
C LYS A 387 -6.67 -14.70 0.63
N ASP A 388 -5.85 -14.90 -0.36
CA ASP A 388 -4.97 -13.89 -0.95
C ASP A 388 -4.79 -14.18 -2.44
N ASN A 389 -5.73 -13.68 -3.24
CA ASN A 389 -5.70 -13.80 -4.69
C ASN A 389 -5.26 -12.51 -5.38
N ARG A 390 -4.57 -11.63 -4.64
CA ARG A 390 -3.98 -10.41 -5.19
C ARG A 390 -2.95 -10.77 -6.25
N ILE A 391 -2.94 -10.03 -7.35
CA ILE A 391 -2.09 -10.32 -8.50
C ILE A 391 -0.63 -10.00 -8.16
N PRO A 392 0.31 -10.97 -8.29
CA PRO A 392 1.72 -10.72 -7.98
C PRO A 392 2.37 -9.69 -8.93
N PRO A 393 3.51 -9.09 -8.55
CA PRO A 393 4.27 -8.17 -9.40
C PRO A 393 5.06 -8.91 -10.47
N ARG A 394 5.56 -8.16 -11.45
CA ARG A 394 6.52 -8.64 -12.44
C ARG A 394 7.77 -9.21 -11.77
N GLY A 395 8.22 -10.38 -12.19
CA GLY A 395 9.35 -11.09 -11.58
C GLY A 395 8.95 -12.05 -10.45
N TYR A 396 7.64 -12.20 -10.18
CA TYR A 396 7.14 -13.19 -9.24
C TYR A 396 7.72 -14.59 -9.51
N THR A 397 8.12 -15.28 -8.44
CA THR A 397 8.41 -16.72 -8.47
C THR A 397 7.75 -17.40 -7.29
N VAL A 398 7.28 -18.62 -7.51
CA VAL A 398 6.65 -19.43 -6.46
C VAL A 398 7.60 -19.60 -5.26
N ALA A 399 8.87 -19.89 -5.54
CA ALA A 399 9.87 -20.12 -4.49
C ALA A 399 10.15 -18.89 -3.63
N ALA A 400 10.26 -17.68 -4.22
CA ALA A 400 10.50 -16.45 -3.47
C ALA A 400 9.29 -16.03 -2.62
N TYR A 401 8.09 -16.31 -3.12
CA TYR A 401 6.84 -15.99 -2.42
C TYR A 401 6.33 -17.12 -1.51
N ASP A 402 7.07 -18.22 -1.37
CA ASP A 402 6.74 -19.31 -0.45
C ASP A 402 7.07 -18.94 1.01
N GLN A 403 6.45 -17.88 1.49
CA GLN A 403 6.66 -17.29 2.80
C GLN A 403 5.33 -16.79 3.38
N PRO A 404 5.20 -16.72 4.72
CA PRO A 404 4.01 -16.17 5.36
C PRO A 404 3.69 -14.74 4.88
N GLY A 405 2.42 -14.51 4.49
CA GLY A 405 1.91 -13.23 3.99
C GLY A 405 2.27 -12.91 2.53
N LEU A 406 3.18 -13.67 1.90
CA LEU A 406 3.51 -13.51 0.48
C LEU A 406 2.83 -14.57 -0.38
N ARG A 407 2.71 -15.81 0.13
CA ARG A 407 2.09 -16.92 -0.62
C ARG A 407 0.66 -16.59 -1.02
N PRO A 408 0.26 -16.77 -2.29
CA PRO A 408 -1.14 -16.70 -2.68
C PRO A 408 -1.97 -17.80 -1.98
N VAL A 409 -3.20 -17.46 -1.60
CA VAL A 409 -4.16 -18.36 -0.96
C VAL A 409 -5.48 -18.29 -1.73
N GLY A 410 -5.97 -19.44 -2.21
CA GLY A 410 -7.16 -19.51 -3.04
C GLY A 410 -6.96 -19.03 -4.49
N ALA A 411 -5.71 -18.83 -4.90
CA ALA A 411 -5.30 -18.59 -6.28
C ALA A 411 -3.95 -19.26 -6.56
N VAL A 412 -3.68 -19.55 -7.83
CA VAL A 412 -2.43 -20.15 -8.29
C VAL A 412 -1.82 -19.27 -9.37
N TYR A 413 -0.57 -18.86 -9.16
CA TYR A 413 0.24 -18.14 -10.14
C TYR A 413 1.52 -18.95 -10.40
N VAL A 414 1.99 -18.94 -11.63
CA VAL A 414 3.24 -19.62 -12.03
C VAL A 414 4.40 -18.60 -12.08
N ASP A 415 5.63 -19.10 -12.10
CA ASP A 415 6.83 -18.24 -12.19
C ASP A 415 6.74 -17.26 -13.36
N GLY A 416 7.01 -15.99 -13.10
CA GLY A 416 6.91 -14.89 -14.05
C GLY A 416 5.51 -14.32 -14.26
N GLN A 417 4.46 -14.98 -13.76
CA GLN A 417 3.08 -14.51 -13.93
C GLN A 417 2.81 -13.30 -13.04
N HIS A 418 2.46 -12.19 -13.67
CA HIS A 418 2.05 -10.94 -13.03
C HIS A 418 0.71 -10.45 -13.60
N TRP A 419 -0.14 -11.38 -14.01
CA TRP A 419 -1.50 -11.14 -14.50
C TRP A 419 -2.44 -12.22 -14.01
N ASP A 420 -3.73 -11.92 -14.06
CA ASP A 420 -4.80 -12.90 -13.84
C ASP A 420 -5.78 -12.87 -15.01
N GLU A 421 -6.35 -14.01 -15.33
CA GLU A 421 -7.35 -14.17 -16.37
C GLU A 421 -8.64 -14.74 -15.79
N THR A 422 -9.75 -14.09 -16.10
CA THR A 422 -11.08 -14.54 -15.71
C THR A 422 -11.92 -14.78 -16.96
N LEU A 423 -12.54 -15.94 -17.03
CA LEU A 423 -13.41 -16.32 -18.12
C LEU A 423 -14.87 -16.11 -17.69
N TYR A 424 -15.61 -15.31 -18.43
CA TYR A 424 -17.02 -15.01 -18.22
C TYR A 424 -17.87 -15.75 -19.24
N ALA A 425 -18.80 -16.58 -18.78
CA ALA A 425 -19.84 -17.15 -19.61
C ALA A 425 -20.90 -16.08 -19.91
N LEU A 426 -21.23 -15.89 -21.16
CA LEU A 426 -22.13 -14.83 -21.60
C LEU A 426 -23.36 -15.39 -22.30
N PRO A 427 -24.51 -14.67 -22.31
CA PRO A 427 -25.68 -15.03 -23.14
C PRO A 427 -25.32 -15.06 -24.61
N ASP A 428 -25.97 -15.95 -25.37
CA ASP A 428 -25.73 -16.14 -26.81
C ASP A 428 -26.07 -14.89 -27.65
N GLU A 429 -26.89 -13.98 -27.12
CA GLU A 429 -27.22 -12.69 -27.74
C GLU A 429 -26.14 -11.62 -27.58
N ALA A 430 -25.09 -11.88 -26.77
CA ALA A 430 -24.03 -10.91 -26.55
C ALA A 430 -23.33 -10.52 -27.86
N ALA A 431 -23.27 -9.23 -28.15
CA ALA A 431 -22.62 -8.64 -29.31
C ALA A 431 -21.41 -7.79 -28.96
N SER A 432 -21.36 -7.28 -27.73
CA SER A 432 -20.19 -6.55 -27.21
C SER A 432 -20.06 -6.72 -25.70
N VAL A 433 -18.84 -6.56 -25.19
CA VAL A 433 -18.48 -6.67 -23.79
C VAL A 433 -17.67 -5.46 -23.36
N VAL A 434 -17.97 -4.93 -22.18
CA VAL A 434 -17.21 -3.88 -21.51
C VAL A 434 -16.78 -4.41 -20.15
N ALA A 435 -15.50 -4.31 -19.82
CA ALA A 435 -14.98 -4.56 -18.49
C ALA A 435 -14.38 -3.30 -17.92
N VAL A 436 -14.63 -3.06 -16.63
CA VAL A 436 -14.02 -2.00 -15.84
C VAL A 436 -13.37 -2.64 -14.63
N LEU A 437 -12.11 -2.32 -14.39
CA LEU A 437 -11.41 -2.67 -13.17
C LEU A 437 -11.58 -1.54 -12.16
N TYR A 438 -12.21 -1.84 -11.02
CA TYR A 438 -12.44 -0.88 -9.94
C TYR A 438 -11.57 -1.15 -8.73
N TYR A 439 -11.13 -0.08 -8.07
CA TYR A 439 -10.50 -0.09 -6.75
C TYR A 439 -11.42 0.55 -5.71
N GLN A 440 -11.45 0.03 -4.50
CA GLN A 440 -12.14 0.64 -3.36
C GLN A 440 -11.24 0.62 -2.12
N THR A 441 -11.11 1.78 -1.47
CA THR A 441 -10.27 1.97 -0.28
C THR A 441 -10.78 1.21 0.93
N ALA A 442 -12.11 1.24 1.15
CA ALA A 442 -12.75 0.56 2.27
C ALA A 442 -14.12 0.03 1.83
N SER A 443 -14.37 -1.25 2.03
CA SER A 443 -15.64 -1.89 1.73
C SER A 443 -16.70 -1.53 2.77
N LYS A 444 -17.97 -1.67 2.36
CA LYS A 444 -19.09 -1.46 3.26
C LYS A 444 -19.02 -2.37 4.49
N GLU A 445 -18.67 -3.62 4.29
CA GLU A 445 -18.58 -4.65 5.30
C GLU A 445 -17.58 -4.27 6.40
N TYR A 446 -16.43 -3.75 6.01
CA TYR A 446 -15.42 -3.27 6.94
C TYR A 446 -15.86 -2.00 7.68
N ILE A 447 -16.50 -1.08 6.97
CA ILE A 447 -17.04 0.15 7.61
C ILE A 447 -18.14 -0.18 8.61
N ASP A 448 -19.05 -1.11 8.31
CA ASP A 448 -20.10 -1.53 9.23
C ASP A 448 -19.51 -2.19 10.49
N PHE A 449 -18.44 -2.96 10.34
CA PHE A 449 -17.67 -3.50 11.46
C PHE A 449 -17.05 -2.38 12.31
N LEU A 450 -16.34 -1.43 11.69
CA LEU A 450 -15.73 -0.30 12.39
C LEU A 450 -16.78 0.58 13.08
N ARG A 451 -17.93 0.84 12.43
CA ARG A 451 -19.05 1.58 13.01
C ARG A 451 -19.58 0.93 14.29
N THR A 452 -19.63 -0.40 14.29
CA THR A 452 -20.23 -1.16 15.39
C THR A 452 -19.25 -1.37 16.55
N ARG A 453 -17.96 -1.55 16.24
CA ARG A 453 -16.92 -1.96 17.21
C ARG A 453 -15.94 -0.85 17.58
N GLY A 454 -15.80 0.17 16.74
CA GLY A 454 -14.77 1.21 16.83
C GLY A 454 -15.09 2.37 17.80
N GLY A 455 -16.02 2.18 18.73
CA GLY A 455 -16.38 3.19 19.74
C GLY A 455 -16.94 4.48 19.13
N ALA A 456 -16.64 5.62 19.76
CA ALA A 456 -17.10 6.93 19.29
C ALA A 456 -16.54 7.29 17.92
N ASP A 457 -15.26 6.98 17.66
CA ASP A 457 -14.62 7.23 16.37
C ASP A 457 -15.22 6.37 15.25
N GLY A 458 -15.59 5.11 15.56
CA GLY A 458 -16.31 4.25 14.64
C GLY A 458 -17.70 4.78 14.28
N ALA A 459 -18.43 5.30 15.25
CA ALA A 459 -19.75 5.92 15.02
C ALA A 459 -19.64 7.16 14.12
N VAL A 460 -18.66 8.05 14.36
CA VAL A 460 -18.39 9.22 13.52
C VAL A 460 -17.97 8.81 12.12
N LEU A 461 -17.06 7.84 11.98
CA LEU A 461 -16.66 7.30 10.69
C LEU A 461 -17.87 6.75 9.90
N GLY A 462 -18.76 6.05 10.57
CA GLY A 462 -20.00 5.54 9.97
C GLY A 462 -20.88 6.64 9.40
N GLN A 463 -21.06 7.77 10.13
CA GLN A 463 -21.78 8.92 9.63
C GLN A 463 -21.10 9.58 8.43
N MET A 464 -19.76 9.75 8.48
CA MET A 464 -18.98 10.27 7.36
C MET A 464 -19.11 9.38 6.13
N TRP A 465 -19.15 8.05 6.33
CA TRP A 465 -19.34 7.09 5.22
C TRP A 465 -20.77 7.16 4.65
N ASP A 466 -21.80 7.42 5.47
CA ASP A 466 -23.16 7.59 4.97
C ASP A 466 -23.29 8.79 4.03
N ASP A 467 -22.57 9.87 4.34
CA ASP A 467 -22.55 11.10 3.54
C ASP A 467 -21.63 10.96 2.30
N LEU A 468 -20.43 10.44 2.50
CA LEU A 468 -19.41 10.29 1.49
C LEU A 468 -18.87 8.85 1.52
N LYS A 469 -19.56 7.92 0.88
CA LYS A 469 -19.13 6.53 0.76
C LYS A 469 -17.72 6.46 0.17
N SER A 470 -16.99 5.36 0.46
CA SER A 470 -15.73 5.08 -0.24
C SER A 470 -16.05 4.69 -1.69
N PRO A 471 -16.20 5.65 -2.61
CA PRO A 471 -16.64 5.36 -3.96
C PRO A 471 -15.57 4.56 -4.70
N PRO A 472 -15.98 3.62 -5.58
CA PRO A 472 -15.06 2.92 -6.44
C PRO A 472 -14.36 3.87 -7.42
N GLU A 473 -13.05 3.72 -7.57
CA GLU A 473 -12.25 4.42 -8.56
C GLU A 473 -11.97 3.50 -9.75
N ALA A 474 -12.31 3.94 -10.96
CA ALA A 474 -12.01 3.18 -12.17
C ALA A 474 -10.52 3.25 -12.48
N MET A 475 -9.86 2.08 -12.47
CA MET A 475 -8.44 1.94 -12.78
C MET A 475 -8.20 1.79 -14.27
N ALA A 476 -8.95 0.90 -14.91
CA ALA A 476 -8.83 0.61 -16.35
C ALA A 476 -10.17 0.20 -16.93
N THR A 477 -10.36 0.45 -18.22
CA THR A 477 -11.55 0.03 -18.98
C THR A 477 -11.12 -0.60 -20.29
N ALA A 478 -11.75 -1.72 -20.64
CA ALA A 478 -11.55 -2.39 -21.93
C ALA A 478 -12.91 -2.71 -22.57
N MET A 479 -12.95 -2.81 -23.90
CA MET A 479 -14.14 -3.11 -24.68
C MET A 479 -13.80 -4.04 -25.84
N ALA A 480 -14.63 -5.02 -26.08
CA ALA A 480 -14.55 -5.92 -27.25
C ALA A 480 -15.96 -6.22 -27.82
N PRO A 481 -16.14 -6.30 -29.15
CA PRO A 481 -15.15 -5.87 -30.14
C PRO A 481 -14.86 -4.38 -30.01
N ALA A 482 -13.65 -3.97 -30.35
CA ALA A 482 -13.26 -2.57 -30.32
C ALA A 482 -14.19 -1.78 -31.24
N ARG A 483 -14.79 -0.67 -30.78
CA ARG A 483 -15.55 0.23 -31.63
C ARG A 483 -14.62 0.74 -32.73
N LYS A 484 -14.92 0.46 -34.02
CA LYS A 484 -14.30 1.16 -35.13
C LYS A 484 -14.67 2.64 -34.99
N GLN A 485 -13.73 3.47 -34.62
CA GLN A 485 -13.90 4.93 -34.73
C GLN A 485 -13.88 5.25 -36.22
N TYR A 486 -15.04 5.45 -36.81
CA TYR A 486 -15.16 6.08 -38.12
C TYR A 486 -14.91 7.57 -37.94
N PHE A 487 -13.70 8.02 -38.21
CA PHE A 487 -13.47 9.43 -38.47
C PHE A 487 -14.06 9.70 -39.86
N PRO A 488 -15.03 10.62 -40.03
CA PRO A 488 -15.48 11.00 -41.36
C PRO A 488 -14.29 11.62 -42.08
N LEU A 489 -13.89 11.00 -43.18
CA LEU A 489 -12.92 11.59 -44.10
C LEU A 489 -13.60 12.83 -44.68
N ILE A 490 -13.25 14.01 -44.19
CA ILE A 490 -13.58 15.26 -44.84
C ILE A 490 -12.62 15.38 -46.03
N VAL A 491 -13.05 14.90 -47.18
CA VAL A 491 -12.40 15.21 -48.45
C VAL A 491 -12.73 16.68 -48.76
N ARG A 492 -11.71 17.53 -48.72
CA ARG A 492 -11.76 18.89 -49.26
C ARG A 492 -11.31 18.87 -50.70
#